data_9f12c7446344769ef8759c2e942a2b53
#
_entry.id   9f12c7446344769ef8759c2e942a2b53
#
_cell.length_a   1.000
_cell.length_b   1.000
_cell.length_c   1.000
_cell.angle_alpha   90.00
_cell.angle_beta   90.00
_cell.angle_gamma   90.00
#
_symmetry.space_group_name_H-M   'P 1'
#
loop_
_entity.id
_entity.type
_entity.pdbx_description
1 polymer ?
#
loop_
_entity_poly.entity_id
_entity_poly.type
_entity_poly.pdbx_seq_one_letter_code
_entity_poly.pdbx_strand_id
1 'polypeptide(L)'
;LPEAIRQINIDLNVSNPGGPVDSTQLNLKKLSFDIAGNPFSMYLNISNPNDPVLAGGAVGVINFSNLKKALPLKDITLQGIVTTDMTFNGKYQYIEKEQYEKFIAKGNIILKDLLLVNAEFPEGISIPQGSVTITPAQLNLKQLQAKVFSSDFTLQGNISNYLPYVFKNETLKGNFSLHSNRINLNEFIIAQAKAARQTKSDTTARASADSIALTNKPTAAEGALEIPKNIDVQFTSNISTILFDNLTIRNVKGQISLDNAVATLKNLSMDMLEGKMVMNGQYNTANPKIPTVDFKLNISDFDIHAA
;
A
#
# COMPACT_ATOMS: atom_id res chain seq x y z
N LEU A 1 -24.44 -1.17 25.92
CA LEU A 1 -23.81 -0.78 24.64
C LEU A 1 -22.38 -1.28 24.66
N PRO A 2 -21.94 -1.99 23.60
CA PRO A 2 -20.52 -2.32 23.47
C PRO A 2 -19.74 -1.02 23.45
N GLU A 3 -18.60 -0.99 24.06
CA GLU A 3 -17.70 0.14 24.34
C GLU A 3 -17.99 1.42 23.54
N ALA A 4 -18.54 2.45 24.23
CA ALA A 4 -18.93 3.68 23.57
C ALA A 4 -17.69 4.52 23.25
N ILE A 5 -17.67 5.17 22.12
CA ILE A 5 -16.78 6.32 21.90
C ILE A 5 -17.21 7.40 22.89
N ARG A 6 -16.30 7.85 23.72
CA ARG A 6 -16.55 8.84 24.76
C ARG A 6 -15.79 10.13 24.47
N GLN A 7 -16.21 11.21 25.11
CA GLN A 7 -15.51 12.50 25.09
C GLN A 7 -15.24 13.02 23.66
N ILE A 8 -16.20 12.76 22.74
CA ILE A 8 -16.10 13.28 21.39
C ILE A 8 -16.20 14.81 21.44
N ASN A 9 -15.17 15.47 20.95
CA ASN A 9 -15.14 16.92 20.80
C ASN A 9 -14.66 17.25 19.40
N ILE A 10 -15.47 18.04 18.68
CA ILE A 10 -15.16 18.51 17.32
C ILE A 10 -15.37 20.03 17.32
N ASP A 11 -14.29 20.77 17.01
CA ASP A 11 -14.33 22.21 16.79
C ASP A 11 -13.78 22.44 15.37
N LEU A 12 -14.70 22.55 14.40
CA LEU A 12 -14.41 22.74 12.99
C LEU A 12 -15.05 24.02 12.48
N ASN A 13 -14.24 24.87 11.87
CA ASN A 13 -14.70 26.04 11.14
C ASN A 13 -14.16 25.99 9.70
N VAL A 14 -15.05 26.22 8.74
CA VAL A 14 -14.68 26.44 7.33
C VAL A 14 -15.22 27.79 6.93
N SER A 15 -14.35 28.66 6.46
CA SER A 15 -14.73 30.03 6.10
C SER A 15 -14.10 30.46 4.78
N ASN A 16 -14.87 31.22 4.00
CA ASN A 16 -14.37 32.01 2.88
C ASN A 16 -15.05 33.38 2.99
N PRO A 17 -14.29 34.44 3.29
CA PRO A 17 -14.87 35.79 3.55
C PRO A 17 -15.41 36.50 2.29
N GLY A 18 -15.73 35.77 1.23
CA GLY A 18 -16.30 36.33 0.00
C GLY A 18 -15.23 36.73 -1.02
N GLY A 19 -14.18 35.93 -1.14
CA GLY A 19 -13.10 36.13 -2.09
C GLY A 19 -12.88 34.90 -2.99
N PRO A 20 -11.78 34.88 -3.74
CA PRO A 20 -11.37 33.73 -4.51
C PRO A 20 -11.13 32.50 -3.60
N VAL A 21 -10.98 31.31 -4.20
CA VAL A 21 -10.74 30.06 -3.47
C VAL A 21 -9.56 30.16 -2.49
N ASP A 22 -8.56 30.98 -2.83
CA ASP A 22 -7.37 31.23 -1.99
C ASP A 22 -7.71 31.85 -0.61
N SER A 23 -8.87 32.53 -0.50
CA SER A 23 -9.35 33.08 0.77
C SER A 23 -10.00 32.03 1.68
N THR A 24 -10.15 30.80 1.22
CA THR A 24 -10.74 29.72 2.00
C THR A 24 -9.80 29.26 3.11
N GLN A 25 -10.37 29.08 4.29
CA GLN A 25 -9.68 28.55 5.47
C GLN A 25 -10.48 27.38 6.02
N LEU A 26 -9.79 26.28 6.27
CA LEU A 26 -10.29 25.14 7.05
C LEU A 26 -9.56 25.13 8.39
N ASN A 27 -10.29 25.18 9.47
CA ASN A 27 -9.74 25.25 10.83
C ASN A 27 -10.41 24.19 11.70
N LEU A 28 -9.85 23.00 11.73
CA LEU A 28 -10.17 21.95 12.71
C LEU A 28 -9.30 22.20 13.94
N LYS A 29 -9.77 23.02 14.87
CA LYS A 29 -9.02 23.34 16.10
C LYS A 29 -8.81 22.11 16.94
N LYS A 30 -9.82 21.23 16.99
CA LYS A 30 -9.78 20.01 17.77
C LYS A 30 -10.74 18.98 17.22
N LEU A 31 -10.24 17.77 17.01
CA LEU A 31 -11.01 16.54 17.00
C LEU A 31 -10.43 15.64 18.07
N SER A 32 -11.20 15.27 19.07
CA SER A 32 -10.75 14.34 20.10
C SER A 32 -11.85 13.37 20.48
N PHE A 33 -11.44 12.17 20.88
CA PHE A 33 -12.30 11.13 21.40
C PHE A 33 -11.51 10.15 22.27
N ASP A 34 -12.21 9.38 23.07
CA ASP A 34 -11.67 8.24 23.81
C ASP A 34 -12.43 6.97 23.41
N ILE A 35 -11.71 5.92 23.04
CA ILE A 35 -12.28 4.61 22.75
C ILE A 35 -11.67 3.62 23.73
N ALA A 36 -12.46 3.16 24.71
CA ALA A 36 -12.07 2.16 25.69
C ALA A 36 -10.76 2.52 26.43
N GLY A 37 -10.63 3.77 26.87
CA GLY A 37 -9.48 4.27 27.60
C GLY A 37 -8.27 4.60 26.72
N ASN A 38 -8.45 4.67 25.40
CA ASN A 38 -7.42 5.08 24.45
C ASN A 38 -7.77 6.48 23.89
N PRO A 39 -7.20 7.55 24.44
CA PRO A 39 -7.45 8.90 23.98
C PRO A 39 -6.75 9.14 22.65
N PHE A 40 -7.46 9.86 21.76
CA PHE A 40 -6.92 10.35 20.49
C PHE A 40 -7.30 11.82 20.32
N SER A 41 -6.38 12.62 19.82
CA SER A 41 -6.60 14.02 19.50
C SER A 41 -5.87 14.43 18.25
N MET A 42 -6.50 15.26 17.41
CA MET A 42 -5.88 15.89 16.25
C MET A 42 -6.37 17.31 16.02
N TYR A 43 -5.58 18.09 15.32
CA TYR A 43 -5.94 19.40 14.78
C TYR A 43 -5.41 19.54 13.35
N LEU A 44 -6.07 20.37 12.54
CA LEU A 44 -5.67 20.60 11.16
C LEU A 44 -6.14 22.00 10.71
N ASN A 45 -5.20 22.85 10.34
CA ASN A 45 -5.47 24.16 9.77
C ASN A 45 -4.90 24.21 8.36
N ILE A 46 -5.73 24.59 7.42
CA ILE A 46 -5.34 24.80 6.02
C ILE A 46 -5.84 26.17 5.61
N SER A 47 -4.97 27.01 5.07
CA SER A 47 -5.32 28.26 4.43
C SER A 47 -4.72 28.35 3.03
N ASN A 48 -5.32 29.13 2.17
CA ASN A 48 -4.91 29.31 0.78
C ASN A 48 -4.81 27.96 0.02
N PRO A 49 -5.92 27.33 -0.38
CA PRO A 49 -5.90 26.00 -0.99
C PRO A 49 -5.06 25.87 -2.27
N ASN A 50 -4.80 26.96 -3.00
CA ASN A 50 -3.97 26.93 -4.21
C ASN A 50 -2.46 26.95 -3.90
N ASP A 51 -2.05 27.58 -2.77
CA ASP A 51 -0.68 27.52 -2.21
C ASP A 51 -0.80 27.24 -0.70
N PRO A 52 -1.05 26.00 -0.29
CA PRO A 52 -1.48 25.71 1.06
C PRO A 52 -0.46 26.08 2.13
N VAL A 53 -0.93 26.80 3.15
CA VAL A 53 -0.27 26.92 4.44
C VAL A 53 -0.91 25.89 5.36
N LEU A 54 -0.11 24.98 5.86
CA LEU A 54 -0.54 23.81 6.60
C LEU A 54 -0.04 23.88 8.03
N ALA A 55 -0.90 23.57 8.99
CA ALA A 55 -0.51 23.29 10.37
C ALA A 55 -1.40 22.19 10.92
N GLY A 56 -0.81 21.14 11.45
CA GLY A 56 -1.58 20.03 11.95
C GLY A 56 -0.77 19.12 12.86
N GLY A 57 -1.49 18.24 13.52
CA GLY A 57 -0.89 17.20 14.35
C GLY A 57 -1.91 16.21 14.82
N ALA A 58 -1.44 15.03 15.19
CA ALA A 58 -2.24 13.98 15.78
C ALA A 58 -1.43 13.25 16.83
N VAL A 59 -2.06 12.99 17.98
CA VAL A 59 -1.46 12.23 19.08
C VAL A 59 -2.50 11.30 19.69
N GLY A 60 -2.11 10.07 19.95
CA GLY A 60 -2.95 9.10 20.63
C GLY A 60 -2.87 7.69 20.09
N VAL A 61 -3.83 6.89 20.50
CA VAL A 61 -3.92 5.46 20.21
C VAL A 61 -5.29 5.17 19.60
N ILE A 62 -5.32 4.51 18.46
CA ILE A 62 -6.54 3.99 17.86
C ILE A 62 -6.49 2.45 17.93
N ASN A 63 -7.39 1.88 18.72
CA ASN A 63 -7.63 0.45 18.78
C ASN A 63 -8.82 0.10 17.88
N PHE A 64 -8.56 -0.47 16.72
CA PHE A 64 -9.60 -0.77 15.73
C PHE A 64 -10.56 -1.87 16.19
N SER A 65 -10.14 -2.79 17.03
CA SER A 65 -11.04 -3.82 17.58
C SER A 65 -12.14 -3.20 18.45
N ASN A 66 -11.83 -2.12 19.15
CA ASN A 66 -12.79 -1.35 19.95
C ASN A 66 -13.62 -0.42 19.05
N LEU A 67 -13.00 0.19 18.04
CA LEU A 67 -13.68 1.07 17.07
C LEU A 67 -14.76 0.32 16.30
N LYS A 68 -14.51 -0.94 15.89
CA LYS A 68 -15.49 -1.79 15.18
C LYS A 68 -16.78 -1.97 15.96
N LYS A 69 -16.72 -2.03 17.31
CA LYS A 69 -17.91 -2.14 18.17
C LYS A 69 -18.77 -0.87 18.15
N ALA A 70 -18.14 0.29 17.90
CA ALA A 70 -18.80 1.59 17.86
C ALA A 70 -19.24 2.00 16.44
N LEU A 71 -18.46 1.64 15.42
CA LEU A 71 -18.70 1.93 14.02
C LEU A 71 -18.70 0.62 13.22
N PRO A 72 -19.85 0.01 12.96
CA PRO A 72 -19.92 -1.23 12.18
C PRO A 72 -19.54 -0.92 10.72
N LEU A 73 -18.36 -1.34 10.32
CA LEU A 73 -17.93 -1.32 8.94
C LEU A 73 -18.55 -2.53 8.23
N LYS A 74 -19.36 -2.30 7.20
CA LYS A 74 -19.93 -3.39 6.39
C LYS A 74 -18.81 -4.03 5.59
N ASP A 75 -18.81 -5.38 5.57
CA ASP A 75 -17.92 -6.19 4.71
C ASP A 75 -16.41 -6.00 4.93
N ILE A 76 -16.02 -5.27 5.98
CA ILE A 76 -14.60 -5.05 6.34
C ILE A 76 -14.40 -5.43 7.80
N THR A 77 -13.41 -6.28 8.07
CA THR A 77 -12.88 -6.48 9.42
C THR A 77 -11.56 -5.74 9.54
N LEU A 78 -11.49 -4.82 10.49
CA LEU A 78 -10.28 -4.11 10.84
C LEU A 78 -9.99 -4.30 12.33
N GLN A 79 -8.79 -4.73 12.67
CA GLN A 79 -8.31 -4.97 14.02
C GLN A 79 -6.91 -4.43 14.21
N GLY A 80 -6.44 -4.36 15.46
CA GLY A 80 -5.09 -3.94 15.81
C GLY A 80 -5.03 -2.52 16.34
N ILE A 81 -3.81 -2.03 16.53
CA ILE A 81 -3.53 -0.77 17.22
C ILE A 81 -2.64 0.10 16.36
N VAL A 82 -3.02 1.37 16.20
CA VAL A 82 -2.17 2.44 15.64
C VAL A 82 -1.91 3.46 16.73
N THR A 83 -0.64 3.67 17.02
CA THR A 83 -0.17 4.75 17.90
C THR A 83 0.49 5.81 17.05
N THR A 84 0.10 7.07 17.23
CA THR A 84 0.68 8.20 16.50
C THR A 84 1.02 9.35 17.44
N ASP A 85 2.13 10.00 17.10
CA ASP A 85 2.54 11.30 17.65
C ASP A 85 3.23 12.03 16.50
N MET A 86 2.51 12.95 15.86
CA MET A 86 3.02 13.67 14.70
C MET A 86 2.56 15.12 14.65
N THR A 87 3.38 15.96 14.06
CA THR A 87 3.06 17.36 13.83
C THR A 87 3.69 17.84 12.52
N PHE A 88 3.02 18.79 11.86
CA PHE A 88 3.54 19.47 10.69
C PHE A 88 3.10 20.94 10.67
N ASN A 89 3.97 21.79 10.12
CA ASN A 89 3.72 23.22 9.98
C ASN A 89 4.61 23.80 8.86
N GLY A 90 4.02 24.57 7.97
CA GLY A 90 4.75 25.29 6.94
C GLY A 90 3.91 25.56 5.69
N LYS A 91 4.50 26.26 4.74
CA LYS A 91 3.93 26.42 3.41
C LYS A 91 4.24 25.21 2.55
N TYR A 92 3.25 24.72 1.84
CA TYR A 92 3.43 23.59 0.91
C TYR A 92 4.49 23.90 -0.17
N GLN A 93 4.58 25.16 -0.62
CA GLN A 93 5.60 25.63 -1.56
C GLN A 93 7.05 25.31 -1.12
N TYR A 94 7.32 25.24 0.17
CA TYR A 94 8.64 24.87 0.66
C TYR A 94 8.99 23.41 0.35
N ILE A 95 7.99 22.53 0.38
CA ILE A 95 8.16 21.13 -0.02
C ILE A 95 8.41 21.03 -1.54
N GLU A 96 7.64 21.76 -2.36
CA GLU A 96 7.81 21.78 -3.82
C GLU A 96 9.20 22.26 -4.25
N LYS A 97 9.77 23.20 -3.49
CA LYS A 97 11.09 23.76 -3.75
C LYS A 97 12.22 23.03 -3.02
N GLU A 98 11.92 21.89 -2.40
CA GLU A 98 12.88 21.08 -1.61
C GLU A 98 13.55 21.88 -0.47
N GLN A 99 12.90 22.95 0.01
CA GLN A 99 13.35 23.78 1.13
C GLN A 99 12.86 23.19 2.46
N TYR A 100 13.24 21.94 2.70
CA TYR A 100 12.74 21.14 3.82
C TYR A 100 13.02 21.75 5.20
N GLU A 101 14.05 22.58 5.32
CA GLU A 101 14.38 23.31 6.55
C GLU A 101 13.35 24.37 6.95
N LYS A 102 12.49 24.77 6.00
CA LYS A 102 11.42 25.75 6.22
C LYS A 102 10.05 25.10 6.51
N PHE A 103 9.97 23.76 6.43
CA PHE A 103 8.76 23.01 6.71
C PHE A 103 9.02 22.05 7.88
N ILE A 104 8.18 22.11 8.89
CA ILE A 104 8.24 21.17 10.00
C ILE A 104 7.34 19.98 9.65
N ALA A 105 7.87 18.79 9.66
CA ALA A 105 7.12 17.54 9.71
C ALA A 105 7.93 16.55 10.54
N LYS A 106 7.39 16.12 11.66
CA LYS A 106 8.05 15.18 12.56
C LYS A 106 7.03 14.32 13.27
N GLY A 107 7.44 13.12 13.58
CA GLY A 107 6.63 12.22 14.39
C GLY A 107 6.91 10.76 14.13
N ASN A 108 6.13 9.93 14.78
CA ASN A 108 6.21 8.49 14.66
C ASN A 108 4.79 7.90 14.53
N ILE A 109 4.69 6.84 13.73
CA ILE A 109 3.52 5.98 13.65
C ILE A 109 3.98 4.56 13.98
N ILE A 110 3.33 3.92 14.93
CA ILE A 110 3.59 2.54 15.33
C ILE A 110 2.33 1.73 15.04
N LEU A 111 2.50 0.64 14.31
CA LEU A 111 1.46 -0.32 13.95
C LEU A 111 1.68 -1.60 14.75
N LYS A 112 0.63 -2.14 15.34
CA LYS A 112 0.69 -3.38 16.10
C LYS A 112 -0.53 -4.23 15.85
N ASP A 113 -0.28 -5.49 15.48
CA ASP A 113 -1.30 -6.54 15.30
C ASP A 113 -2.46 -6.10 14.39
N LEU A 114 -2.16 -5.31 13.33
CA LEU A 114 -3.18 -4.91 12.37
C LEU A 114 -3.62 -6.12 11.54
N LEU A 115 -4.93 -6.24 11.37
CA LEU A 115 -5.55 -7.22 10.47
C LEU A 115 -6.66 -6.52 9.68
N LEU A 116 -6.57 -6.58 8.37
CA LEU A 116 -7.59 -6.13 7.42
C LEU A 116 -8.13 -7.35 6.68
N VAL A 117 -9.43 -7.63 6.84
CA VAL A 117 -10.13 -8.67 6.06
C VAL A 117 -11.22 -8.00 5.23
N ASN A 118 -11.27 -8.29 3.95
CA ASN A 118 -12.31 -7.84 3.02
C ASN A 118 -12.56 -8.91 1.95
N ALA A 119 -13.40 -8.62 0.96
CA ALA A 119 -13.73 -9.56 -0.11
C ALA A 119 -12.53 -9.94 -0.99
N GLU A 120 -11.58 -9.02 -1.18
CA GLU A 120 -10.35 -9.24 -1.97
C GLU A 120 -9.34 -10.10 -1.19
N PHE A 121 -9.24 -9.87 0.11
CA PHE A 121 -8.35 -10.59 1.02
C PHE A 121 -9.17 -11.28 2.12
N PRO A 122 -9.85 -12.41 1.84
CA PRO A 122 -10.70 -13.09 2.79
C PRO A 122 -9.94 -13.73 3.96
N GLU A 123 -8.69 -14.09 3.78
CA GLU A 123 -7.78 -14.57 4.84
C GLU A 123 -7.12 -13.40 5.59
N GLY A 124 -7.23 -12.20 5.06
CA GLY A 124 -6.73 -10.96 5.63
C GLY A 124 -5.31 -10.60 5.24
N ILE A 125 -5.04 -9.29 5.34
CA ILE A 125 -3.69 -8.73 5.35
C ILE A 125 -3.35 -8.47 6.82
N SER A 126 -2.30 -9.13 7.33
CA SER A 126 -1.83 -8.96 8.70
C SER A 126 -0.55 -8.14 8.72
N ILE A 127 -0.48 -7.15 9.63
CA ILE A 127 0.72 -6.39 9.94
C ILE A 127 0.99 -6.54 11.44
N PRO A 128 1.74 -7.56 11.86
CA PRO A 128 2.07 -7.79 13.26
C PRO A 128 2.77 -6.59 13.90
N GLN A 129 3.69 -5.97 13.15
CA GLN A 129 4.36 -4.75 13.59
C GLN A 129 4.81 -3.87 12.43
N GLY A 130 4.79 -2.56 12.67
CA GLY A 130 5.31 -1.55 11.76
C GLY A 130 5.73 -0.29 12.51
N SER A 131 6.76 0.39 12.03
CA SER A 131 7.22 1.65 12.61
C SER A 131 7.69 2.59 11.51
N VAL A 132 7.08 3.79 11.48
CA VAL A 132 7.38 4.85 10.54
C VAL A 132 7.80 6.09 11.31
N THR A 133 8.91 6.71 10.91
CA THR A 133 9.31 8.05 11.37
C THR A 133 9.08 9.05 10.25
N ILE A 134 8.45 10.17 10.58
CA ILE A 134 8.08 11.24 9.65
C ILE A 134 9.13 12.34 9.69
N THR A 135 9.58 12.78 8.51
CA THR A 135 10.40 13.97 8.30
C THR A 135 9.81 14.77 7.13
N PRO A 136 10.18 16.05 6.92
CA PRO A 136 9.66 16.82 5.79
C PRO A 136 9.99 16.20 4.43
N ALA A 137 11.18 15.62 4.28
CA ALA A 137 11.65 15.05 3.03
C ALA A 137 11.09 13.64 2.76
N GLN A 138 10.83 12.87 3.82
CA GLN A 138 10.51 11.44 3.65
C GLN A 138 9.85 10.82 4.88
N LEU A 139 9.14 9.72 4.64
CA LEU A 139 8.73 8.77 5.66
C LEU A 139 9.78 7.65 5.72
N ASN A 140 10.34 7.41 6.90
CA ASN A 140 11.32 6.34 7.10
C ASN A 140 10.62 5.13 7.72
N LEU A 141 10.47 4.09 6.94
CA LEU A 141 9.97 2.79 7.37
C LEU A 141 11.11 2.02 8.03
N LYS A 142 11.17 2.04 9.36
CA LYS A 142 12.20 1.34 10.12
C LYS A 142 12.06 -0.17 10.00
N GLN A 143 10.82 -0.64 10.08
CA GLN A 143 10.45 -2.03 9.89
C GLN A 143 8.95 -2.11 9.65
N LEU A 144 8.55 -2.91 8.68
CA LEU A 144 7.18 -3.35 8.48
C LEU A 144 7.20 -4.86 8.25
N GLN A 145 6.55 -5.61 9.13
CA GLN A 145 6.26 -7.01 8.91
C GLN A 145 4.82 -7.13 8.42
N ALA A 146 4.63 -7.84 7.33
CA ALA A 146 3.31 -8.10 6.77
C ALA A 146 3.17 -9.57 6.37
N LYS A 147 1.94 -10.07 6.42
CA LYS A 147 1.55 -11.38 5.88
C LYS A 147 0.32 -11.19 5.02
N VAL A 148 0.36 -11.77 3.82
CA VAL A 148 -0.76 -11.79 2.87
C VAL A 148 -0.85 -13.21 2.36
N PHE A 149 -1.99 -13.86 2.59
CA PHE A 149 -2.12 -15.30 2.38
C PHE A 149 -1.03 -16.07 3.14
N SER A 150 -0.37 -17.04 2.48
CA SER A 150 0.76 -17.78 3.05
C SER A 150 2.12 -17.09 2.88
N SER A 151 2.14 -15.86 2.35
CA SER A 151 3.35 -15.09 2.08
C SER A 151 3.70 -14.15 3.22
N ASP A 152 5.00 -14.04 3.55
CA ASP A 152 5.52 -13.10 4.54
C ASP A 152 6.41 -12.04 3.90
N PHE A 153 6.37 -10.84 4.43
CA PHE A 153 7.14 -9.70 3.95
C PHE A 153 7.73 -8.94 5.13
N THR A 154 9.02 -8.64 5.07
CA THR A 154 9.67 -7.67 5.94
C THR A 154 10.25 -6.56 5.08
N LEU A 155 9.76 -5.35 5.29
CA LEU A 155 10.16 -4.16 4.53
C LEU A 155 10.85 -3.15 5.44
N GLN A 156 11.94 -2.57 4.95
CA GLN A 156 12.63 -1.42 5.51
C GLN A 156 12.97 -0.46 4.38
N GLY A 157 12.92 0.84 4.64
CA GLY A 157 13.24 1.79 3.57
C GLY A 157 12.66 3.17 3.80
N ASN A 158 12.47 3.90 2.72
CA ASN A 158 11.89 5.23 2.77
C ASN A 158 10.89 5.46 1.65
N ILE A 159 9.96 6.36 1.92
CA ILE A 159 9.02 6.92 0.95
C ILE A 159 9.32 8.41 0.89
N SER A 160 9.73 8.91 -0.26
CA SER A 160 9.85 10.34 -0.56
C SER A 160 8.66 10.83 -1.38
N ASN A 161 8.55 12.11 -1.57
CA ASN A 161 7.47 12.74 -2.33
C ASN A 161 6.05 12.44 -1.79
N TYR A 162 5.92 12.06 -0.50
CA TYR A 162 4.64 11.68 0.08
C TYR A 162 3.64 12.84 0.19
N LEU A 163 4.11 14.06 0.48
CA LEU A 163 3.26 15.25 0.52
C LEU A 163 2.77 15.67 -0.88
N PRO A 164 3.63 15.78 -1.91
CA PRO A 164 3.18 15.97 -3.30
C PRO A 164 2.21 14.87 -3.79
N TYR A 165 2.45 13.62 -3.42
CA TYR A 165 1.54 12.52 -3.73
C TYR A 165 0.15 12.76 -3.14
N VAL A 166 0.06 13.13 -1.85
CA VAL A 166 -1.22 13.33 -1.14
C VAL A 166 -1.95 14.58 -1.64
N PHE A 167 -1.24 15.70 -1.85
CA PHE A 167 -1.88 16.98 -2.17
C PHE A 167 -2.07 17.23 -3.66
N LYS A 168 -1.23 16.67 -4.52
CA LYS A 168 -1.24 16.93 -5.98
C LYS A 168 -1.35 15.68 -6.84
N ASN A 169 -1.53 14.50 -6.21
CA ASN A 169 -1.55 13.21 -6.91
C ASN A 169 -0.32 12.97 -7.80
N GLU A 170 0.85 13.46 -7.34
CA GLU A 170 2.12 13.19 -8.00
C GLU A 170 2.60 11.76 -7.74
N THR A 171 3.68 11.35 -8.40
CA THR A 171 4.25 10.01 -8.25
C THR A 171 4.84 9.80 -6.85
N LEU A 172 4.39 8.76 -6.14
CA LEU A 172 5.00 8.34 -4.88
C LEU A 172 6.33 7.64 -5.17
N LYS A 173 7.40 8.08 -4.50
CA LYS A 173 8.74 7.52 -4.69
C LYS A 173 9.19 6.76 -3.46
N GLY A 174 9.94 5.68 -3.65
CA GLY A 174 10.43 4.91 -2.52
C GLY A 174 11.57 3.95 -2.84
N ASN A 175 12.38 3.67 -1.81
CA ASN A 175 13.45 2.68 -1.88
C ASN A 175 13.32 1.75 -0.68
N PHE A 176 13.28 0.44 -0.94
CA PHE A 176 13.03 -0.56 0.08
C PHE A 176 14.01 -1.73 0.01
N SER A 177 14.34 -2.27 1.16
CA SER A 177 14.86 -3.61 1.31
C SER A 177 13.67 -4.54 1.60
N LEU A 178 13.49 -5.55 0.77
CA LEU A 178 12.48 -6.59 0.92
C LEU A 178 13.16 -7.89 1.34
N HIS A 179 12.75 -8.41 2.48
CA HIS A 179 13.08 -9.76 2.91
C HIS A 179 11.79 -10.59 3.05
N SER A 180 11.84 -11.84 2.56
CA SER A 180 10.75 -12.80 2.71
C SER A 180 11.30 -14.22 2.86
N ASN A 181 10.70 -15.03 3.73
CA ASN A 181 10.98 -16.44 3.79
C ASN A 181 10.21 -17.21 2.70
N ARG A 182 9.00 -16.76 2.40
CA ARG A 182 8.14 -17.43 1.43
C ARG A 182 7.16 -16.43 0.78
N ILE A 183 7.10 -16.49 -0.56
CA ILE A 183 6.05 -15.84 -1.37
C ILE A 183 5.36 -16.91 -2.20
N ASN A 184 4.05 -17.01 -2.10
CA ASN A 184 3.23 -17.90 -2.92
C ASN A 184 2.47 -17.08 -3.97
N LEU A 185 3.04 -16.95 -5.15
CA LEU A 185 2.47 -16.15 -6.25
C LEU A 185 1.14 -16.72 -6.75
N ASN A 186 0.90 -18.02 -6.61
CA ASN A 186 -0.34 -18.66 -7.03
C ASN A 186 -1.57 -18.09 -6.30
N GLU A 187 -1.43 -17.78 -5.00
CA GLU A 187 -2.52 -17.21 -4.20
C GLU A 187 -2.89 -15.80 -4.67
N PHE A 188 -1.91 -14.99 -5.03
CA PHE A 188 -2.15 -13.63 -5.58
C PHE A 188 -2.84 -13.68 -6.94
N ILE A 189 -2.41 -14.57 -7.83
CA ILE A 189 -3.01 -14.76 -9.16
C ILE A 189 -4.48 -15.19 -9.01
N ILE A 190 -4.76 -16.15 -8.12
CA ILE A 190 -6.12 -16.63 -7.85
C ILE A 190 -7.00 -15.52 -7.26
N ALA A 191 -6.48 -14.75 -6.28
CA ALA A 191 -7.23 -13.67 -5.66
C ALA A 191 -7.60 -12.59 -6.69
N GLN A 192 -6.66 -12.20 -7.54
CA GLN A 192 -6.89 -11.22 -8.59
C GLN A 192 -7.90 -11.69 -9.64
N ALA A 193 -7.82 -12.96 -10.05
CA ALA A 193 -8.80 -13.55 -10.98
C ALA A 193 -10.22 -13.57 -10.38
N LYS A 194 -10.36 -13.82 -9.07
CA LYS A 194 -11.66 -13.75 -8.37
C LYS A 194 -12.19 -12.30 -8.33
N ALA A 195 -11.36 -11.32 -8.00
CA ALA A 195 -11.77 -9.91 -7.95
C ALA A 195 -12.25 -9.41 -9.33
N ALA A 196 -11.54 -9.77 -10.40
CA ALA A 196 -11.93 -9.44 -11.77
C ALA A 196 -13.28 -10.04 -12.21
N ARG A 197 -13.66 -11.22 -11.68
CA ARG A 197 -14.95 -11.83 -11.95
C ARG A 197 -16.10 -11.16 -11.19
N GLN A 198 -15.87 -10.71 -9.95
CA GLN A 198 -16.88 -10.02 -9.14
C GLN A 198 -17.26 -8.66 -9.73
N THR A 199 -16.30 -7.89 -10.21
CA THR A 199 -16.57 -6.60 -10.88
C THR A 199 -17.38 -6.74 -12.18
N LYS A 200 -17.28 -7.88 -12.88
CA LYS A 200 -18.12 -8.16 -14.07
C LYS A 200 -19.56 -8.58 -13.70
N SER A 201 -19.77 -9.20 -12.54
CA SER A 201 -21.10 -9.65 -12.09
C SER A 201 -22.00 -8.48 -11.70
N ASP A 202 -21.47 -7.41 -11.13
CA ASP A 202 -22.25 -6.24 -10.72
C ASP A 202 -22.69 -5.36 -11.90
N THR A 203 -22.06 -5.51 -13.09
CA THR A 203 -22.41 -4.77 -14.31
C THR A 203 -23.39 -5.50 -15.23
N THR A 204 -23.72 -6.78 -14.97
CA THR A 204 -24.57 -7.60 -15.87
C THR A 204 -25.81 -8.20 -15.20
N ALA A 205 -26.40 -7.52 -14.22
CA ALA A 205 -27.72 -7.90 -13.68
C ALA A 205 -28.85 -7.56 -14.67
N ARG A 206 -28.68 -7.79 -16.00
CA ARG A 206 -29.75 -7.89 -16.99
C ARG A 206 -29.23 -8.47 -18.30
N ALA A 207 -29.14 -9.78 -18.40
CA ALA A 207 -29.40 -10.55 -19.64
C ALA A 207 -29.23 -12.05 -19.38
N SER A 208 -30.32 -12.73 -19.45
CA SER A 208 -30.60 -14.13 -19.88
C SER A 208 -29.53 -15.21 -19.71
N ALA A 209 -29.91 -16.21 -18.95
CA ALA A 209 -29.32 -17.55 -18.96
C ALA A 209 -29.41 -18.17 -20.37
N ASP A 210 -28.29 -18.58 -20.92
CA ASP A 210 -28.17 -19.88 -21.60
C ASP A 210 -26.68 -20.24 -21.89
N SER A 211 -26.47 -21.56 -21.75
CA SER A 211 -25.32 -22.35 -22.20
C SER A 211 -23.94 -22.09 -21.57
N ILE A 212 -23.67 -22.92 -20.58
CA ILE A 212 -22.35 -23.24 -20.03
C ILE A 212 -21.67 -24.22 -20.98
N ALA A 213 -20.57 -23.82 -21.62
CA ALA A 213 -19.57 -24.73 -22.16
C ALA A 213 -18.26 -24.51 -21.41
N LEU A 214 -17.89 -25.53 -20.62
CA LEU A 214 -16.63 -25.65 -19.92
C LEU A 214 -15.48 -25.81 -20.93
N THR A 215 -14.71 -24.75 -21.15
CA THR A 215 -13.34 -24.87 -21.66
C THR A 215 -12.40 -24.14 -20.73
N ASN A 216 -11.83 -24.89 -19.80
CA ASN A 216 -10.77 -24.45 -18.91
C ASN A 216 -9.48 -24.27 -19.71
N LYS A 217 -9.25 -23.08 -20.20
CA LYS A 217 -7.92 -22.56 -20.53
C LYS A 217 -7.89 -21.09 -20.14
N PRO A 218 -7.03 -20.66 -19.20
CA PRO A 218 -6.92 -19.24 -18.87
C PRO A 218 -6.41 -18.54 -20.13
N THR A 219 -7.23 -17.74 -20.75
CA THR A 219 -6.77 -16.77 -21.72
C THR A 219 -5.97 -15.70 -20.97
N ALA A 220 -4.76 -15.40 -21.39
CA ALA A 220 -3.76 -14.55 -20.76
C ALA A 220 -4.21 -13.10 -20.40
N ALA A 221 -5.46 -12.74 -20.66
CA ALA A 221 -6.05 -11.42 -20.38
C ALA A 221 -6.86 -11.35 -19.09
N GLU A 222 -7.15 -12.47 -18.39
CA GLU A 222 -8.04 -12.47 -17.21
C GLU A 222 -7.31 -12.50 -15.85
N GLY A 223 -5.98 -12.41 -15.81
CA GLY A 223 -5.19 -12.50 -14.57
C GLY A 223 -3.87 -11.72 -14.62
N ALA A 224 -3.76 -10.70 -15.47
CA ALA A 224 -2.55 -9.89 -15.52
C ALA A 224 -2.42 -9.01 -14.27
N LEU A 225 -1.31 -9.13 -13.53
CA LEU A 225 -1.01 -8.28 -12.37
C LEU A 225 -0.80 -6.84 -12.84
N GLU A 226 -1.73 -5.95 -12.52
CA GLU A 226 -1.63 -4.54 -12.90
C GLU A 226 -0.66 -3.78 -12.00
N ILE A 227 0.32 -3.11 -12.59
CA ILE A 227 1.27 -2.25 -11.89
C ILE A 227 0.71 -0.83 -11.85
N PRO A 228 0.65 -0.16 -10.67
CA PRO A 228 0.18 1.20 -10.56
C PRO A 228 1.01 2.19 -11.39
N LYS A 229 0.37 3.24 -11.92
CA LYS A 229 1.04 4.26 -12.75
C LYS A 229 1.71 5.37 -11.95
N ASN A 230 1.20 5.65 -10.75
CA ASN A 230 1.63 6.78 -9.94
C ASN A 230 2.59 6.37 -8.81
N ILE A 231 3.42 5.38 -9.05
CA ILE A 231 4.50 4.96 -8.16
C ILE A 231 5.82 4.85 -8.93
N ASP A 232 6.91 5.15 -8.23
CA ASP A 232 8.31 4.91 -8.61
C ASP A 232 9.01 4.34 -7.38
N VAL A 233 9.01 3.02 -7.27
CA VAL A 233 9.56 2.33 -6.10
C VAL A 233 10.57 1.27 -6.51
N GLN A 234 11.64 1.16 -5.72
CA GLN A 234 12.70 0.20 -5.93
C GLN A 234 12.81 -0.72 -4.72
N PHE A 235 12.99 -2.00 -4.99
CA PHE A 235 13.22 -3.03 -3.99
C PHE A 235 14.57 -3.70 -4.22
N THR A 236 15.41 -3.73 -3.20
CA THR A 236 16.50 -4.70 -3.11
C THR A 236 15.94 -5.93 -2.40
N SER A 237 15.80 -7.03 -3.14
CA SER A 237 15.05 -8.21 -2.70
C SER A 237 15.97 -9.35 -2.27
N ASN A 238 15.59 -10.01 -1.18
CA ASN A 238 16.19 -11.23 -0.68
C ASN A 238 15.04 -12.15 -0.21
N ILE A 239 14.66 -13.09 -1.07
CA ILE A 239 13.51 -13.98 -0.85
C ILE A 239 14.02 -15.42 -0.82
N SER A 240 13.75 -16.14 0.28
CA SER A 240 14.23 -17.52 0.43
C SER A 240 13.51 -18.48 -0.51
N THR A 241 12.18 -18.32 -0.65
CA THR A 241 11.37 -19.24 -1.48
C THR A 241 10.24 -18.49 -2.18
N ILE A 242 10.07 -18.71 -3.48
CA ILE A 242 8.88 -18.31 -4.25
C ILE A 242 8.24 -19.59 -4.79
N LEU A 243 6.92 -19.72 -4.62
CA LEU A 243 6.10 -20.73 -5.25
C LEU A 243 5.37 -20.10 -6.43
N PHE A 244 5.56 -20.63 -7.61
CA PHE A 244 4.91 -20.19 -8.84
C PHE A 244 4.56 -21.40 -9.71
N ASP A 245 3.27 -21.61 -9.94
CA ASP A 245 2.71 -22.81 -10.52
C ASP A 245 3.19 -24.06 -9.73
N ASN A 246 3.82 -25.03 -10.35
CA ASN A 246 4.44 -26.19 -9.72
C ASN A 246 5.93 -25.98 -9.38
N LEU A 247 6.47 -24.80 -9.67
CA LEU A 247 7.89 -24.49 -9.44
C LEU A 247 8.15 -23.99 -8.03
N THR A 248 9.24 -24.47 -7.46
CA THR A 248 9.83 -23.93 -6.23
C THR A 248 11.11 -23.19 -6.59
N ILE A 249 11.08 -21.88 -6.53
CA ILE A 249 12.21 -21.00 -6.82
C ILE A 249 12.83 -20.58 -5.50
N ARG A 250 14.16 -20.72 -5.35
CA ARG A 250 14.86 -20.46 -4.10
C ARG A 250 15.93 -19.38 -4.24
N ASN A 251 16.34 -18.81 -3.09
CA ASN A 251 17.46 -17.86 -3.00
C ASN A 251 17.35 -16.68 -3.97
N VAL A 252 16.14 -16.12 -4.13
CA VAL A 252 15.89 -15.05 -5.08
C VAL A 252 16.47 -13.75 -4.56
N LYS A 253 17.43 -13.17 -5.27
CA LYS A 253 18.12 -11.93 -4.93
C LYS A 253 18.28 -11.05 -6.15
N GLY A 254 18.09 -9.75 -5.99
CA GLY A 254 18.25 -8.78 -7.06
C GLY A 254 17.45 -7.51 -6.81
N GLN A 255 17.31 -6.71 -7.85
CA GLN A 255 16.53 -5.47 -7.79
C GLN A 255 15.25 -5.62 -8.59
N ILE A 256 14.17 -5.12 -7.99
CA ILE A 256 12.85 -5.00 -8.65
C ILE A 256 12.46 -3.53 -8.56
N SER A 257 12.13 -2.89 -9.67
CA SER A 257 11.56 -1.56 -9.66
C SER A 257 10.17 -1.57 -10.28
N LEU A 258 9.26 -0.80 -9.69
CA LEU A 258 7.92 -0.54 -10.19
C LEU A 258 7.84 0.93 -10.53
N ASP A 259 7.68 1.26 -11.79
CA ASP A 259 7.59 2.63 -12.26
C ASP A 259 6.62 2.73 -13.43
N ASN A 260 5.65 3.64 -13.35
CA ASN A 260 4.72 3.98 -14.42
C ASN A 260 4.13 2.77 -15.15
N ALA A 261 3.50 1.88 -14.41
CA ALA A 261 2.89 0.63 -14.88
C ALA A 261 3.88 -0.43 -15.40
N VAL A 262 5.18 -0.30 -15.12
CA VAL A 262 6.22 -1.24 -15.52
C VAL A 262 6.91 -1.82 -14.28
N ALA A 263 7.04 -3.14 -14.22
CA ALA A 263 7.95 -3.83 -13.31
C ALA A 263 9.23 -4.19 -14.06
N THR A 264 10.38 -3.73 -13.57
CA THR A 264 11.69 -4.05 -14.12
C THR A 264 12.45 -4.94 -13.14
N LEU A 265 12.97 -6.06 -13.64
CA LEU A 265 13.82 -6.99 -12.91
C LEU A 265 15.26 -6.79 -13.34
N LYS A 266 16.17 -6.56 -12.39
CA LYS A 266 17.58 -6.35 -12.68
C LYS A 266 18.44 -7.29 -11.85
N ASN A 267 19.21 -8.13 -12.57
CA ASN A 267 20.11 -9.12 -11.99
C ASN A 267 19.42 -10.01 -10.94
N LEU A 268 18.17 -10.42 -11.23
CA LEU A 268 17.41 -11.27 -10.34
C LEU A 268 17.96 -12.70 -10.44
N SER A 269 18.84 -13.06 -9.51
CA SER A 269 19.43 -14.41 -9.41
C SER A 269 18.51 -15.31 -8.59
N MET A 270 18.42 -16.58 -8.97
CA MET A 270 17.60 -17.58 -8.27
C MET A 270 18.09 -18.99 -8.55
N ASP A 271 17.76 -19.91 -7.64
CA ASP A 271 17.99 -21.33 -7.80
C ASP A 271 16.66 -22.04 -8.09
N MET A 272 16.62 -22.84 -9.14
CA MET A 272 15.46 -23.65 -9.52
C MET A 272 15.90 -24.84 -10.39
N LEU A 273 15.13 -25.91 -10.42
CA LEU A 273 15.42 -27.11 -11.21
C LEU A 273 16.89 -27.59 -11.05
N GLU A 274 17.37 -27.63 -9.79
CA GLU A 274 18.73 -27.98 -9.39
C GLU A 274 19.87 -27.11 -9.95
N GLY A 275 19.55 -26.09 -10.75
CA GLY A 275 20.48 -25.14 -11.36
C GLY A 275 20.28 -23.71 -10.90
N LYS A 276 20.89 -22.80 -11.66
CA LYS A 276 20.84 -21.36 -11.39
C LYS A 276 20.31 -20.60 -12.59
N MET A 277 19.56 -19.54 -12.29
CA MET A 277 19.07 -18.59 -13.30
C MET A 277 19.35 -17.17 -12.87
N VAL A 278 19.74 -16.33 -13.82
CA VAL A 278 19.75 -14.87 -13.67
C VAL A 278 18.82 -14.28 -14.70
N MET A 279 17.86 -13.51 -14.22
CA MET A 279 16.82 -12.86 -15.01
C MET A 279 17.01 -11.35 -15.04
N ASN A 280 16.92 -10.77 -16.22
CA ASN A 280 16.76 -9.34 -16.44
C ASN A 280 15.57 -9.14 -17.37
N GLY A 281 14.75 -8.09 -17.17
CA GLY A 281 13.65 -7.86 -18.06
C GLY A 281 12.59 -6.94 -17.50
N GLN A 282 11.49 -6.85 -18.23
CA GLN A 282 10.39 -5.96 -17.92
C GLN A 282 9.05 -6.67 -18.13
N TYR A 283 8.11 -6.31 -17.27
CA TYR A 283 6.70 -6.60 -17.38
C TYR A 283 5.93 -5.28 -17.43
N ASN A 284 5.27 -4.97 -18.54
CA ASN A 284 4.62 -3.70 -18.78
C ASN A 284 3.10 -3.88 -18.86
N THR A 285 2.40 -3.16 -17.99
CA THR A 285 0.93 -3.14 -17.87
C THR A 285 0.33 -1.77 -18.18
N ALA A 286 1.02 -0.91 -18.94
CA ALA A 286 0.49 0.39 -19.37
C ALA A 286 -0.83 0.24 -20.12
N ASN A 287 -0.99 -0.86 -20.88
CA ASN A 287 -2.27 -1.37 -21.36
C ASN A 287 -2.60 -2.69 -20.63
N PRO A 288 -3.45 -2.67 -19.58
CA PRO A 288 -3.76 -3.87 -18.80
C PRO A 288 -4.42 -5.00 -19.60
N LYS A 289 -5.04 -4.66 -20.74
CA LYS A 289 -5.69 -5.66 -21.61
C LYS A 289 -4.68 -6.46 -22.45
N ILE A 290 -3.50 -5.88 -22.68
CA ILE A 290 -2.44 -6.49 -23.51
C ILE A 290 -1.11 -6.21 -22.80
N PRO A 291 -0.83 -6.85 -21.66
CA PRO A 291 0.46 -6.72 -20.98
C PRO A 291 1.56 -7.30 -21.85
N THR A 292 2.74 -6.71 -21.81
CA THR A 292 3.90 -7.18 -22.55
C THR A 292 5.02 -7.59 -21.58
N VAL A 293 5.79 -8.59 -22.00
CA VAL A 293 6.96 -9.10 -21.29
C VAL A 293 8.17 -9.11 -22.21
N ASP A 294 9.32 -8.73 -21.66
CA ASP A 294 10.62 -8.82 -22.33
C ASP A 294 11.65 -9.30 -21.28
N PHE A 295 12.08 -10.56 -21.39
CA PHE A 295 13.00 -11.16 -20.44
C PHE A 295 14.22 -11.77 -21.12
N LYS A 296 15.38 -11.46 -20.55
CA LYS A 296 16.64 -12.13 -20.85
C LYS A 296 17.01 -13.06 -19.69
N LEU A 297 17.15 -14.32 -20.01
CA LEU A 297 17.48 -15.38 -19.05
C LEU A 297 18.89 -15.92 -19.33
N ASN A 298 19.70 -16.02 -18.28
CA ASN A 298 20.94 -16.78 -18.27
C ASN A 298 20.74 -17.97 -17.34
N ILE A 299 20.82 -19.16 -17.91
CA ILE A 299 20.52 -20.42 -17.22
C ILE A 299 21.78 -21.27 -17.21
N SER A 300 22.11 -21.90 -16.08
CA SER A 300 23.20 -22.85 -15.92
C SER A 300 22.79 -24.04 -15.08
N ASP A 301 23.27 -25.20 -15.48
CA ASP A 301 23.17 -26.46 -14.74
C ASP A 301 21.74 -26.95 -14.43
N PHE A 302 20.76 -26.62 -15.27
CA PHE A 302 19.37 -27.07 -15.07
C PHE A 302 19.24 -28.58 -15.30
N ASP A 303 18.63 -29.28 -14.33
CA ASP A 303 18.15 -30.64 -14.55
C ASP A 303 16.73 -30.62 -15.14
N ILE A 304 16.62 -31.02 -16.40
CA ILE A 304 15.34 -31.07 -17.12
C ILE A 304 14.41 -32.18 -16.58
N HIS A 305 14.95 -33.17 -15.85
CA HIS A 305 14.14 -34.22 -15.24
C HIS A 305 13.51 -33.77 -13.91
N ALA A 306 13.96 -32.66 -13.36
CA ALA A 306 13.42 -32.04 -12.13
C ALA A 306 12.26 -31.06 -12.41
N ALA A 307 11.81 -30.91 -13.67
CA ALA A 307 10.78 -29.98 -14.08
C ALA A 307 9.34 -30.52 -13.94
#